data_edd4babe2689562ebfaef9bf9131f2df
#
_entry.id   edd4babe2689562ebfaef9bf9131f2df
#
_cell.length_a   1.000
_cell.length_b   1.000
_cell.length_c   1.000
_cell.angle_alpha   90.00
_cell.angle_beta   90.00
_cell.angle_gamma   90.00
#
_symmetry.space_group_name_H-M   'P 1'
#
loop_
_entity.id
_entity.type
_entity.pdbx_description
1 polymer ?
#
loop_
_entity_poly.entity_id
_entity_poly.type
_entity_poly.pdbx_seq_one_letter_code
_entity_poly.pdbx_strand_id
1 'polypeptide(L)'
;MHVQRVVVPGSGAESWTVLDGDGVPVEPLERYLAYLTDVERSPNTVRAYAFDLRDFWVFLAGRGLDWRAVRLEDIGEYVAWLRLPAAGRGGEVAVLPSVAPQVAAATVNRKLSALAAFYCHQARHGADVGGLLSAWRPAGQRGGWKPFLHHVSKGRPAPRRAIAVKTPRPLPRVLGPEQVQAILDACDHLRDRFLLALMWESGCRVGEALGLRHEDIAAAEREIAFVPRVNANNARCKSGQPRTVPVSAGLIRLWGDYLHLEYGQLDSDYVFVNLFAGPRGQALTYPAVYDLIRRLRVKVGFSFGAHWLRHTAATRMLRDGVPIEVVSEILGHGSVAITSAVYGHLTAADARRALEAAGWFTGSEVSW
;
A
#
# COMPACT_ATOMS: atom_id res chain seq x y z
N MET A 1 -5.27 -26.03 8.05
CA MET A 1 -4.99 -25.32 6.77
C MET A 1 -3.86 -24.32 6.96
N HIS A 2 -2.90 -24.26 6.03
CA HIS A 2 -1.81 -23.30 6.06
C HIS A 2 -1.49 -22.78 4.64
N VAL A 3 -0.84 -21.62 4.57
CA VAL A 3 -0.41 -21.01 3.30
C VAL A 3 1.06 -21.38 3.06
N GLN A 4 1.34 -21.95 1.90
CA GLN A 4 2.67 -22.37 1.48
C GLN A 4 3.17 -21.49 0.34
N ARG A 5 4.41 -21.03 0.44
CA ARG A 5 5.14 -20.42 -0.69
C ARG A 5 5.57 -21.51 -1.65
N VAL A 6 5.35 -21.30 -2.93
CA VAL A 6 5.76 -22.21 -4.00
C VAL A 6 6.54 -21.44 -5.06
N VAL A 7 7.40 -22.15 -5.78
CA VAL A 7 8.12 -21.63 -6.95
C VAL A 7 7.63 -22.41 -8.15
N VAL A 8 7.16 -21.69 -9.19
CA VAL A 8 6.63 -22.31 -10.40
C VAL A 8 7.79 -22.95 -11.18
N PRO A 9 7.76 -24.27 -11.44
CA PRO A 9 8.78 -24.92 -12.22
C PRO A 9 8.89 -24.29 -13.62
N GLY A 10 10.11 -24.10 -14.10
CA GLY A 10 10.41 -23.56 -15.43
C GLY A 10 10.49 -22.05 -15.50
N SER A 11 9.60 -21.27 -14.85
CA SER A 11 9.67 -19.81 -14.83
C SER A 11 10.43 -19.25 -13.62
N GLY A 12 10.58 -20.05 -12.55
CA GLY A 12 11.11 -19.57 -11.27
C GLY A 12 10.22 -18.55 -10.57
N ALA A 13 9.02 -18.30 -11.08
CA ALA A 13 8.10 -17.31 -10.51
C ALA A 13 7.63 -17.73 -9.12
N GLU A 14 7.59 -16.76 -8.21
CA GLU A 14 7.10 -16.96 -6.86
C GLU A 14 5.57 -16.93 -6.84
N SER A 15 4.95 -17.94 -6.27
CA SER A 15 3.52 -18.08 -6.06
C SER A 15 3.20 -18.58 -4.64
N TRP A 16 1.93 -18.75 -4.36
CA TRP A 16 1.43 -19.19 -3.05
C TRP A 16 0.26 -20.14 -3.24
N THR A 17 0.21 -21.18 -2.42
CA THR A 17 -0.91 -22.13 -2.35
C THR A 17 -1.47 -22.24 -0.95
N VAL A 18 -2.66 -22.82 -0.83
CA VAL A 18 -3.30 -23.13 0.45
C VAL A 18 -3.40 -24.66 0.56
N LEU A 19 -2.80 -25.20 1.61
CA LEU A 19 -2.85 -26.62 1.93
C LEU A 19 -3.89 -26.88 3.02
N ASP A 20 -4.62 -27.98 2.92
CA ASP A 20 -5.56 -28.45 3.94
C ASP A 20 -4.85 -29.05 5.18
N GLY A 21 -5.60 -29.80 6.00
CA GLY A 21 -5.06 -30.46 7.19
C GLY A 21 -4.09 -31.58 6.87
N ASP A 22 -4.25 -32.22 5.74
CA ASP A 22 -3.48 -33.39 5.28
C ASP A 22 -2.30 -32.97 4.36
N GLY A 23 -2.12 -31.67 4.15
CA GLY A 23 -1.04 -31.13 3.31
C GLY A 23 -1.36 -31.16 1.82
N VAL A 24 -2.61 -31.38 1.43
CA VAL A 24 -3.07 -31.39 0.05
C VAL A 24 -3.50 -29.99 -0.39
N PRO A 25 -3.14 -29.52 -1.61
CA PRO A 25 -3.63 -28.24 -2.11
C PRO A 25 -5.15 -28.22 -2.23
N VAL A 26 -5.76 -27.13 -1.74
CA VAL A 26 -7.19 -26.90 -1.88
C VAL A 26 -7.49 -26.48 -3.32
N GLU A 27 -7.98 -27.41 -4.15
CA GLU A 27 -8.07 -27.29 -5.60
C GLU A 27 -8.68 -25.97 -6.10
N PRO A 28 -9.85 -25.48 -5.64
CA PRO A 28 -10.41 -24.24 -6.17
C PRO A 28 -9.57 -23.01 -5.85
N LEU A 29 -8.82 -23.03 -4.74
CA LEU A 29 -7.89 -21.98 -4.38
C LEU A 29 -6.60 -22.05 -5.19
N GLU A 30 -6.05 -23.26 -5.37
CA GLU A 30 -4.85 -23.49 -6.17
C GLU A 30 -5.04 -22.97 -7.60
N ARG A 31 -6.13 -23.35 -8.25
CA ARG A 31 -6.47 -22.90 -9.61
C ARG A 31 -6.58 -21.37 -9.69
N TYR A 32 -7.19 -20.75 -8.70
CA TYR A 32 -7.36 -19.29 -8.67
C TYR A 32 -6.03 -18.56 -8.42
N LEU A 33 -5.22 -19.05 -7.48
CA LEU A 33 -3.92 -18.43 -7.18
C LEU A 33 -2.92 -18.60 -8.32
N ALA A 34 -2.92 -19.76 -9.01
CA ALA A 34 -2.16 -19.99 -10.24
C ALA A 34 -2.59 -18.99 -11.32
N TYR A 35 -3.90 -18.86 -11.58
CA TYR A 35 -4.43 -17.85 -12.51
C TYR A 35 -3.94 -16.43 -12.18
N LEU A 36 -3.93 -16.03 -10.90
CA LEU A 36 -3.42 -14.72 -10.52
C LEU A 36 -1.94 -14.55 -10.84
N THR A 37 -1.16 -15.60 -10.73
CA THR A 37 0.26 -15.60 -11.08
C THR A 37 0.44 -15.49 -12.59
N ASP A 38 -0.33 -16.26 -13.37
CA ASP A 38 -0.29 -16.26 -14.83
C ASP A 38 -0.67 -14.92 -15.47
N VAL A 39 -1.60 -14.18 -14.82
CA VAL A 39 -1.96 -12.81 -15.23
C VAL A 39 -1.06 -11.75 -14.57
N GLU A 40 0.13 -12.13 -14.14
CA GLU A 40 1.18 -11.26 -13.63
C GLU A 40 0.77 -10.40 -12.41
N ARG A 41 -0.15 -10.87 -11.58
CA ARG A 41 -0.44 -10.20 -10.31
C ARG A 41 0.79 -10.25 -9.40
N SER A 42 1.04 -9.15 -8.67
CA SER A 42 2.22 -9.11 -7.81
C SER A 42 2.20 -10.26 -6.80
N PRO A 43 3.34 -10.95 -6.52
CA PRO A 43 3.40 -12.03 -5.53
C PRO A 43 2.86 -11.65 -4.16
N ASN A 44 3.01 -10.38 -3.75
CA ASN A 44 2.40 -9.88 -2.52
C ASN A 44 0.87 -9.86 -2.57
N THR A 45 0.27 -9.65 -3.75
CA THR A 45 -1.18 -9.73 -3.94
C THR A 45 -1.63 -11.19 -3.86
N VAL A 46 -0.93 -12.09 -4.55
CA VAL A 46 -1.22 -13.54 -4.52
C VAL A 46 -1.11 -14.05 -3.08
N ARG A 47 -0.03 -13.71 -2.38
CA ARG A 47 0.16 -14.03 -0.97
C ARG A 47 -0.99 -13.52 -0.10
N ALA A 48 -1.35 -12.26 -0.23
CA ALA A 48 -2.43 -11.68 0.57
C ALA A 48 -3.76 -12.39 0.33
N TYR A 49 -4.07 -12.72 -0.93
CA TYR A 49 -5.27 -13.47 -1.30
C TYR A 49 -5.24 -14.90 -0.75
N ALA A 50 -4.10 -15.59 -0.80
CA ALA A 50 -3.95 -16.91 -0.21
C ALA A 50 -4.29 -16.91 1.30
N PHE A 51 -3.75 -15.96 2.07
CA PHE A 51 -4.08 -15.82 3.50
C PHE A 51 -5.54 -15.43 3.74
N ASP A 52 -6.11 -14.54 2.90
CA ASP A 52 -7.48 -14.11 3.06
C ASP A 52 -8.48 -15.22 2.75
N LEU A 53 -8.24 -15.99 1.71
CA LEU A 53 -9.06 -17.13 1.31
C LEU A 53 -8.88 -18.31 2.27
N ARG A 54 -7.66 -18.58 2.76
CA ARG A 54 -7.44 -19.58 3.82
C ARG A 54 -8.36 -19.34 5.02
N ASP A 55 -8.44 -18.10 5.50
CA ASP A 55 -9.27 -17.77 6.66
C ASP A 55 -10.74 -18.01 6.38
N PHE A 56 -11.20 -17.80 5.16
CA PHE A 56 -12.56 -18.11 4.76
C PHE A 56 -12.81 -19.63 4.70
N TRP A 57 -11.87 -20.41 4.16
CA TRP A 57 -11.96 -21.87 4.15
C TRP A 57 -11.93 -22.47 5.54
N VAL A 58 -11.17 -21.89 6.47
CA VAL A 58 -11.20 -22.29 7.88
C VAL A 58 -12.60 -22.05 8.50
N PHE A 59 -13.22 -20.91 8.18
CA PHE A 59 -14.58 -20.61 8.60
C PHE A 59 -15.60 -21.61 8.03
N LEU A 60 -15.54 -21.90 6.72
CA LEU A 60 -16.42 -22.86 6.07
C LEU A 60 -16.28 -24.27 6.67
N ALA A 61 -15.05 -24.73 6.85
CA ALA A 61 -14.78 -26.04 7.46
C ALA A 61 -15.38 -26.15 8.88
N GLY A 62 -15.26 -25.08 9.69
CA GLY A 62 -15.86 -25.03 11.02
C GLY A 62 -17.39 -25.04 11.05
N ARG A 63 -18.04 -24.77 9.89
CA ARG A 63 -19.49 -24.77 9.71
C ARG A 63 -20.01 -25.96 8.88
N GLY A 64 -19.13 -26.80 8.35
CA GLY A 64 -19.49 -27.87 7.43
C GLY A 64 -20.11 -27.36 6.12
N LEU A 65 -19.73 -26.15 5.67
CA LEU A 65 -20.31 -25.53 4.48
C LEU A 65 -19.42 -25.74 3.24
N ASP A 66 -20.04 -26.13 2.13
CA ASP A 66 -19.40 -26.09 0.82
C ASP A 66 -19.34 -24.64 0.31
N TRP A 67 -18.20 -24.23 -0.23
CA TRP A 67 -18.01 -22.89 -0.78
C TRP A 67 -18.97 -22.54 -1.92
N ARG A 68 -19.51 -23.56 -2.62
CA ARG A 68 -20.54 -23.40 -3.68
C ARG A 68 -21.92 -23.13 -3.15
N ALA A 69 -22.21 -23.56 -1.91
CA ALA A 69 -23.51 -23.43 -1.27
C ALA A 69 -23.61 -22.19 -0.36
N VAL A 70 -22.59 -21.38 -0.29
CA VAL A 70 -22.53 -20.17 0.55
C VAL A 70 -23.59 -19.17 0.15
N ARG A 71 -24.28 -18.59 1.14
CA ARG A 71 -25.29 -17.54 1.00
C ARG A 71 -24.77 -16.21 1.54
N LEU A 72 -25.55 -15.14 1.29
CA LEU A 72 -25.19 -13.80 1.76
C LEU A 72 -25.13 -13.72 3.30
N GLU A 73 -26.00 -14.46 3.97
CA GLU A 73 -26.05 -14.57 5.42
C GLU A 73 -24.77 -15.16 5.98
N ASP A 74 -24.23 -16.20 5.35
CA ASP A 74 -22.97 -16.85 5.75
C ASP A 74 -21.78 -15.88 5.64
N ILE A 75 -21.82 -14.98 4.67
CA ILE A 75 -20.81 -13.91 4.55
C ILE A 75 -20.95 -12.90 5.71
N GLY A 76 -22.17 -12.61 6.14
CA GLY A 76 -22.43 -11.81 7.34
C GLY A 76 -21.84 -12.47 8.59
N GLU A 77 -22.06 -13.78 8.74
CA GLU A 77 -21.49 -14.58 9.84
C GLU A 77 -19.96 -14.64 9.77
N TYR A 78 -19.37 -14.78 8.57
CA TYR A 78 -17.93 -14.69 8.38
C TYR A 78 -17.36 -13.34 8.85
N VAL A 79 -18.03 -12.24 8.56
CA VAL A 79 -17.63 -10.91 9.07
C VAL A 79 -17.67 -10.85 10.59
N ALA A 80 -18.71 -11.45 11.21
CA ALA A 80 -18.82 -11.56 12.67
C ALA A 80 -17.68 -12.43 13.24
N TRP A 81 -17.44 -13.59 12.63
CA TRP A 81 -16.38 -14.53 13.00
C TRP A 81 -14.98 -13.89 12.94
N LEU A 82 -14.69 -13.08 11.93
CA LEU A 82 -13.42 -12.35 11.83
C LEU A 82 -13.18 -11.40 13.00
N ARG A 83 -14.25 -10.90 13.63
CA ARG A 83 -14.17 -9.97 14.76
C ARG A 83 -13.96 -10.66 16.10
N LEU A 84 -14.18 -11.98 16.16
CA LEU A 84 -13.93 -12.77 17.35
C LEU A 84 -12.44 -12.91 17.65
N PRO A 85 -12.06 -12.99 18.95
CA PRO A 85 -10.74 -13.49 19.35
C PRO A 85 -10.45 -14.87 18.73
N ALA A 86 -9.18 -15.16 18.46
CA ALA A 86 -8.79 -16.44 17.87
C ALA A 86 -9.28 -17.66 18.69
N ALA A 87 -9.27 -17.56 20.02
CA ALA A 87 -9.78 -18.59 20.92
C ALA A 87 -11.31 -18.81 20.84
N GLY A 88 -12.07 -17.79 20.41
CA GLY A 88 -13.53 -17.86 20.28
C GLY A 88 -14.03 -18.29 18.89
N ARG A 89 -13.13 -18.54 17.93
CA ARG A 89 -13.52 -18.84 16.54
C ARG A 89 -13.99 -20.29 16.31
N GLY A 90 -13.84 -21.17 17.29
CA GLY A 90 -14.23 -22.58 17.20
C GLY A 90 -15.57 -22.96 17.85
N GLY A 91 -16.33 -22.01 18.40
CA GLY A 91 -17.59 -22.27 19.10
C GLY A 91 -18.76 -21.42 18.60
N GLU A 92 -19.99 -21.81 18.98
CA GLU A 92 -21.21 -21.00 18.81
C GLU A 92 -21.22 -19.84 19.81
N VAL A 93 -20.39 -18.82 19.58
CA VAL A 93 -20.34 -17.65 20.47
C VAL A 93 -21.02 -16.47 19.79
N ALA A 94 -22.09 -15.98 20.40
CA ALA A 94 -22.69 -14.70 20.04
C ALA A 94 -21.73 -13.55 20.42
N VAL A 95 -21.36 -12.72 19.45
CA VAL A 95 -20.54 -11.52 19.71
C VAL A 95 -21.41 -10.45 20.30
N LEU A 96 -21.17 -10.10 21.56
CA LEU A 96 -21.80 -8.92 22.15
C LEU A 96 -21.24 -7.64 21.50
N PRO A 97 -22.09 -6.64 21.19
CA PRO A 97 -21.66 -5.39 20.55
C PRO A 97 -20.58 -4.61 21.33
N SER A 98 -20.44 -4.89 22.61
CA SER A 98 -19.46 -4.25 23.52
C SER A 98 -18.03 -4.78 23.40
N VAL A 99 -17.81 -5.87 22.67
CA VAL A 99 -16.46 -6.43 22.50
C VAL A 99 -15.72 -5.66 21.39
N ALA A 100 -14.55 -5.11 21.71
CA ALA A 100 -13.70 -4.46 20.72
C ALA A 100 -13.31 -5.47 19.62
N PRO A 101 -13.49 -5.12 18.33
CA PRO A 101 -13.21 -6.04 17.25
C PRO A 101 -11.73 -6.34 17.14
N GLN A 102 -11.35 -7.62 17.09
CA GLN A 102 -9.95 -8.07 16.97
C GLN A 102 -9.36 -7.73 15.60
N VAL A 103 -10.19 -7.61 14.57
CA VAL A 103 -9.75 -7.31 13.20
C VAL A 103 -10.31 -5.96 12.78
N ALA A 104 -9.43 -5.06 12.33
CA ALA A 104 -9.81 -3.75 11.85
C ALA A 104 -10.76 -3.84 10.64
N ALA A 105 -11.73 -2.92 10.54
CA ALA A 105 -12.70 -2.85 9.45
C ALA A 105 -12.06 -2.81 8.06
N ALA A 106 -10.88 -2.15 7.92
CA ALA A 106 -10.11 -2.14 6.68
C ALA A 106 -9.63 -3.55 6.28
N THR A 107 -9.18 -4.35 7.25
CA THR A 107 -8.76 -5.75 7.02
C THR A 107 -9.93 -6.62 6.64
N VAL A 108 -11.10 -6.46 7.29
CA VAL A 108 -12.34 -7.16 6.90
C VAL A 108 -12.70 -6.82 5.45
N ASN A 109 -12.71 -5.53 5.09
CA ASN A 109 -13.00 -5.10 3.72
C ASN A 109 -12.00 -5.63 2.69
N ARG A 110 -10.72 -5.78 3.05
CA ARG A 110 -9.70 -6.38 2.18
C ARG A 110 -10.00 -7.86 1.93
N LYS A 111 -10.33 -8.63 2.99
CA LYS A 111 -10.72 -10.03 2.90
C LYS A 111 -11.98 -10.22 2.04
N LEU A 112 -12.99 -9.40 2.24
CA LEU A 112 -14.19 -9.39 1.39
C LEU A 112 -13.89 -9.04 -0.06
N SER A 113 -12.85 -8.25 -0.33
CA SER A 113 -12.40 -7.97 -1.71
C SER A 113 -11.75 -9.19 -2.37
N ALA A 114 -10.90 -9.91 -1.63
CA ALA A 114 -10.29 -11.14 -2.12
C ALA A 114 -11.35 -12.20 -2.40
N LEU A 115 -12.33 -12.33 -1.50
CA LEU A 115 -13.45 -13.25 -1.63
C LEU A 115 -14.34 -12.92 -2.84
N ALA A 116 -14.71 -11.64 -3.02
CA ALA A 116 -15.48 -11.20 -4.17
C ALA A 116 -14.74 -11.47 -5.51
N ALA A 117 -13.42 -11.25 -5.53
CA ALA A 117 -12.62 -11.54 -6.71
C ALA A 117 -12.55 -13.04 -7.02
N PHE A 118 -12.43 -13.88 -5.98
CA PHE A 118 -12.48 -15.33 -6.10
C PHE A 118 -13.83 -15.81 -6.67
N TYR A 119 -14.94 -15.39 -6.07
CA TYR A 119 -16.28 -15.80 -6.55
C TYR A 119 -16.57 -15.28 -7.97
N CYS A 120 -16.14 -14.07 -8.30
CA CYS A 120 -16.24 -13.54 -9.65
C CYS A 120 -15.44 -14.37 -10.67
N HIS A 121 -14.28 -14.90 -10.29
CA HIS A 121 -13.49 -15.82 -11.12
C HIS A 121 -14.22 -17.17 -11.28
N GLN A 122 -14.69 -17.75 -10.19
CA GLN A 122 -15.38 -19.06 -10.22
C GLN A 122 -16.68 -19.01 -11.05
N ALA A 123 -17.41 -17.90 -10.98
CA ALA A 123 -18.61 -17.70 -11.80
C ALA A 123 -18.32 -17.73 -13.31
N ARG A 124 -17.14 -17.25 -13.74
CA ARG A 124 -16.71 -17.32 -15.14
C ARG A 124 -16.29 -18.73 -15.57
N HIS A 125 -16.04 -19.60 -14.63
CA HIS A 125 -15.69 -21.01 -14.84
C HIS A 125 -16.87 -21.97 -14.55
N GLY A 126 -18.11 -21.46 -14.60
CA GLY A 126 -19.33 -22.27 -14.54
C GLY A 126 -19.86 -22.58 -13.15
N ALA A 127 -19.30 -22.03 -12.08
CA ALA A 127 -19.88 -22.13 -10.75
C ALA A 127 -21.01 -21.09 -10.60
N ASP A 128 -22.22 -21.53 -10.19
CA ASP A 128 -23.37 -20.66 -10.01
C ASP A 128 -23.29 -19.88 -8.68
N VAL A 129 -22.27 -19.02 -8.59
CA VAL A 129 -21.98 -18.19 -7.39
C VAL A 129 -21.82 -16.70 -7.73
N GLY A 130 -22.07 -16.34 -8.98
CA GLY A 130 -21.66 -15.03 -9.54
C GLY A 130 -22.38 -13.81 -8.97
N GLY A 131 -23.58 -14.00 -8.39
CA GLY A 131 -24.36 -12.91 -7.80
C GLY A 131 -24.08 -12.64 -6.33
N LEU A 132 -23.39 -13.55 -5.64
CA LEU A 132 -23.31 -13.58 -4.17
C LEU A 132 -22.72 -12.30 -3.55
N LEU A 133 -21.66 -11.75 -4.12
CA LEU A 133 -20.94 -10.62 -3.53
C LEU A 133 -20.96 -9.35 -4.41
N SER A 134 -21.65 -9.38 -5.55
CA SER A 134 -21.70 -8.30 -6.51
C SER A 134 -23.13 -7.79 -6.68
N ALA A 135 -23.40 -6.57 -6.25
CA ALA A 135 -24.64 -5.88 -6.56
C ALA A 135 -24.39 -4.87 -7.70
N TRP A 136 -25.19 -4.96 -8.75
CA TRP A 136 -25.17 -3.97 -9.84
C TRP A 136 -25.89 -2.70 -9.37
N ARG A 137 -25.18 -1.59 -9.29
CA ARG A 137 -25.80 -0.28 -9.02
C ARG A 137 -25.58 0.67 -10.18
N PRO A 138 -26.60 1.47 -10.53
CA PRO A 138 -26.44 2.53 -11.52
C PRO A 138 -25.29 3.47 -11.13
N ALA A 139 -24.41 3.80 -12.06
CA ALA A 139 -23.38 4.79 -11.83
C ALA A 139 -24.05 6.15 -11.64
N GLY A 140 -23.99 6.77 -10.44
CA GLY A 140 -24.35 8.16 -10.37
C GLY A 140 -25.13 8.70 -9.18
N GLN A 141 -25.26 7.99 -8.06
CA GLN A 141 -26.04 8.53 -6.93
C GLN A 141 -25.23 8.84 -5.66
N ARG A 142 -24.05 9.43 -5.74
CA ARG A 142 -23.48 10.17 -4.60
C ARG A 142 -22.61 11.31 -5.12
N GLY A 143 -22.96 12.53 -4.67
CA GLY A 143 -22.25 13.76 -4.97
C GLY A 143 -20.75 13.64 -4.71
N GLY A 144 -19.99 13.91 -5.73
CA GLY A 144 -18.56 13.92 -5.79
C GLY A 144 -18.16 14.33 -7.20
N TRP A 145 -16.93 14.73 -7.36
CA TRP A 145 -16.33 15.10 -8.62
C TRP A 145 -16.76 14.16 -9.76
N LYS A 146 -17.34 14.73 -10.84
CA LYS A 146 -17.73 14.01 -12.05
C LYS A 146 -16.62 14.17 -13.07
N PRO A 147 -16.03 13.07 -13.62
CA PRO A 147 -15.09 13.16 -14.72
C PRO A 147 -15.70 13.94 -15.89
N PHE A 148 -14.88 14.64 -16.67
CA PHE A 148 -15.31 15.43 -17.85
C PHE A 148 -16.21 14.62 -18.80
N LEU A 149 -15.95 13.32 -18.98
CA LEU A 149 -16.74 12.42 -19.83
C LEU A 149 -17.86 11.67 -19.07
N HIS A 150 -18.26 12.11 -17.87
CA HIS A 150 -19.33 11.48 -17.10
C HIS A 150 -20.66 11.40 -17.87
N HIS A 151 -20.92 12.35 -18.75
CA HIS A 151 -22.14 12.38 -19.60
C HIS A 151 -22.16 11.25 -20.63
N VAL A 152 -20.99 10.76 -21.08
CA VAL A 152 -20.84 9.63 -22.03
C VAL A 152 -20.97 8.28 -21.31
N SER A 153 -20.57 8.20 -20.03
CA SER A 153 -20.66 6.99 -19.22
C SER A 153 -21.94 6.90 -18.38
N LYS A 154 -22.87 7.83 -18.53
CA LYS A 154 -24.17 7.82 -17.84
C LYS A 154 -24.92 6.51 -18.13
N GLY A 155 -25.10 5.71 -17.10
CA GLY A 155 -25.98 4.54 -17.16
C GLY A 155 -25.29 3.18 -17.27
N ARG A 156 -23.96 3.08 -17.34
CA ARG A 156 -23.31 1.77 -17.24
C ARG A 156 -23.27 1.34 -15.76
N PRO A 157 -24.02 0.29 -15.40
CA PRO A 157 -23.99 -0.23 -14.04
C PRO A 157 -22.58 -0.72 -13.74
N ALA A 158 -22.04 -0.32 -12.58
CA ALA A 158 -20.76 -0.83 -12.09
C ALA A 158 -21.01 -1.86 -10.99
N PRO A 159 -20.32 -3.02 -11.00
CA PRO A 159 -20.42 -3.99 -9.93
C PRO A 159 -19.86 -3.39 -8.63
N ARG A 160 -20.68 -3.37 -7.59
CA ARG A 160 -20.26 -3.01 -6.23
C ARG A 160 -20.38 -4.21 -5.33
N ARG A 161 -19.53 -4.27 -4.30
CA ARG A 161 -19.68 -5.28 -3.27
C ARG A 161 -21.00 -5.13 -2.57
N ALA A 162 -21.70 -6.27 -2.40
CA ALA A 162 -22.96 -6.33 -1.66
C ALA A 162 -22.75 -5.98 -0.18
N ILE A 163 -21.63 -6.45 0.41
CA ILE A 163 -21.29 -6.23 1.82
C ILE A 163 -19.99 -5.40 1.91
N ALA A 164 -20.05 -4.33 2.69
CA ALA A 164 -18.88 -3.54 3.09
C ALA A 164 -19.06 -3.01 4.51
N VAL A 165 -18.03 -3.14 5.32
CA VAL A 165 -18.00 -2.59 6.68
C VAL A 165 -17.61 -1.12 6.63
N LYS A 166 -18.34 -0.27 7.34
CA LYS A 166 -17.96 1.15 7.48
C LYS A 166 -16.56 1.25 8.07
N THR A 167 -15.67 1.88 7.33
CA THR A 167 -14.29 2.13 7.78
C THR A 167 -14.15 3.62 8.01
N PRO A 168 -13.78 4.06 9.22
CA PRO A 168 -13.35 5.42 9.42
C PRO A 168 -12.17 5.68 8.47
N ARG A 169 -12.17 6.82 7.80
CA ARG A 169 -11.01 7.28 7.03
C ARG A 169 -10.18 8.18 7.95
N PRO A 170 -9.21 7.64 8.68
CA PRO A 170 -8.33 8.49 9.47
C PRO A 170 -7.58 9.41 8.51
N LEU A 171 -7.38 10.66 8.93
CA LEU A 171 -6.50 11.56 8.22
C LEU A 171 -5.09 10.96 8.14
N PRO A 172 -4.37 11.20 7.05
CA PRO A 172 -2.97 10.79 6.93
C PRO A 172 -2.17 11.31 8.11
N ARG A 173 -1.39 10.45 8.72
CA ARG A 173 -0.49 10.87 9.80
C ARG A 173 0.70 11.59 9.18
N VAL A 174 0.89 12.84 9.58
CA VAL A 174 1.94 13.73 9.10
C VAL A 174 2.89 14.01 10.26
N LEU A 175 4.19 13.96 9.98
CA LEU A 175 5.24 14.29 10.95
C LEU A 175 5.54 15.79 10.89
N GLY A 176 5.73 16.42 12.03
CA GLY A 176 6.25 17.78 12.10
C GLY A 176 7.74 17.85 11.70
N PRO A 177 8.25 19.02 11.29
CA PRO A 177 9.66 19.19 10.94
C PRO A 177 10.62 18.73 12.04
N GLU A 178 10.33 19.05 13.29
CA GLU A 178 11.12 18.64 14.47
C GLU A 178 11.14 17.12 14.65
N GLN A 179 10.02 16.44 14.37
CA GLN A 179 9.95 14.98 14.45
C GLN A 179 10.78 14.32 13.34
N VAL A 180 10.74 14.89 12.13
CA VAL A 180 11.58 14.42 11.01
C VAL A 180 13.05 14.61 11.36
N GLN A 181 13.44 15.78 11.88
CA GLN A 181 14.81 16.05 12.29
C GLN A 181 15.26 15.07 13.37
N ALA A 182 14.44 14.85 14.41
CA ALA A 182 14.74 13.90 15.47
C ALA A 182 14.95 12.47 14.92
N ILE A 183 14.17 12.04 13.94
CA ILE A 183 14.35 10.74 13.27
C ILE A 183 15.68 10.68 12.53
N LEU A 184 16.04 11.72 11.78
CA LEU A 184 17.30 11.77 11.03
C LEU A 184 18.52 11.81 11.95
N ASP A 185 18.43 12.55 13.07
CA ASP A 185 19.51 12.66 14.06
C ASP A 185 19.69 11.39 14.89
N ALA A 186 18.62 10.62 15.06
CA ALA A 186 18.67 9.31 15.72
C ALA A 186 19.31 8.20 14.88
N CYS A 187 19.59 8.46 13.58
CA CYS A 187 20.27 7.50 12.72
C CYS A 187 21.76 7.45 13.03
N ASP A 188 22.27 6.28 13.40
CA ASP A 188 23.69 6.06 13.67
C ASP A 188 24.54 6.01 12.40
N HIS A 189 23.90 5.73 11.24
CA HIS A 189 24.55 5.52 9.96
C HIS A 189 24.04 6.46 8.88
N LEU A 190 24.96 6.91 8.01
CA LEU A 190 24.64 7.78 6.88
C LEU A 190 23.71 7.09 5.87
N ARG A 191 23.89 5.79 5.64
CA ARG A 191 22.94 4.97 4.84
C ARG A 191 21.51 5.15 5.30
N ASP A 192 21.27 4.96 6.60
CA ASP A 192 19.94 4.98 7.17
C ASP A 192 19.35 6.39 7.17
N ARG A 193 20.19 7.40 7.46
CA ARG A 193 19.84 8.82 7.36
C ARG A 193 19.48 9.21 5.93
N PHE A 194 20.28 8.81 4.95
CA PHE A 194 20.01 9.07 3.54
C PHE A 194 18.72 8.41 3.06
N LEU A 195 18.47 7.14 3.44
CA LEU A 195 17.23 6.44 3.11
C LEU A 195 15.99 7.21 3.59
N LEU A 196 15.98 7.63 4.86
CA LEU A 196 14.82 8.30 5.44
C LEU A 196 14.68 9.75 4.93
N ALA A 197 15.79 10.46 4.71
CA ALA A 197 15.82 11.78 4.08
C ALA A 197 15.29 11.74 2.65
N LEU A 198 15.73 10.77 1.85
CA LEU A 198 15.21 10.53 0.50
C LEU A 198 13.70 10.31 0.49
N MET A 199 13.19 9.46 1.38
CA MET A 199 11.76 9.18 1.47
C MET A 199 10.95 10.41 1.92
N TRP A 200 11.50 11.22 2.81
CA TRP A 200 10.87 12.45 3.28
C TRP A 200 10.86 13.55 2.21
N GLU A 201 11.93 13.69 1.45
CA GLU A 201 12.05 14.76 0.46
C GLU A 201 11.31 14.42 -0.84
N SER A 202 11.55 13.23 -1.42
CA SER A 202 10.97 12.81 -2.69
C SER A 202 9.56 12.20 -2.56
N GLY A 203 9.16 11.82 -1.35
CA GLY A 203 7.94 11.07 -1.13
C GLY A 203 7.93 9.67 -1.74
N CYS A 204 9.07 9.10 -2.10
CA CYS A 204 9.15 7.76 -2.68
C CYS A 204 8.66 6.67 -1.72
N ARG A 205 8.25 5.54 -2.27
CA ARG A 205 7.91 4.35 -1.47
C ARG A 205 9.18 3.60 -1.07
N VAL A 206 9.12 2.88 0.05
CA VAL A 206 10.24 2.02 0.49
C VAL A 206 10.75 1.12 -0.65
N GLY A 207 9.84 0.51 -1.43
CA GLY A 207 10.24 -0.36 -2.52
C GLY A 207 10.93 0.38 -3.67
N GLU A 208 10.60 1.63 -3.90
CA GLU A 208 11.25 2.48 -4.90
C GLU A 208 12.65 2.84 -4.42
N ALA A 209 12.80 3.23 -3.15
CA ALA A 209 14.11 3.48 -2.56
C ALA A 209 15.01 2.23 -2.55
N LEU A 210 14.49 1.09 -2.12
CA LEU A 210 15.25 -0.17 -2.06
C LEU A 210 15.64 -0.74 -3.43
N GLY A 211 14.97 -0.32 -4.51
CA GLY A 211 15.31 -0.69 -5.87
C GLY A 211 16.22 0.30 -6.58
N LEU A 212 16.61 1.40 -5.91
CA LEU A 212 17.41 2.48 -6.50
C LEU A 212 18.82 1.99 -6.81
N ARG A 213 19.31 2.34 -8.00
CA ARG A 213 20.67 2.07 -8.47
C ARG A 213 21.49 3.35 -8.47
N HIS A 214 22.82 3.23 -8.47
CA HIS A 214 23.69 4.40 -8.55
C HIS A 214 23.48 5.18 -9.85
N GLU A 215 23.24 4.49 -10.97
CA GLU A 215 22.91 5.09 -12.28
C GLU A 215 21.62 5.93 -12.29
N ASP A 216 20.73 5.72 -11.32
CA ASP A 216 19.47 6.46 -11.21
C ASP A 216 19.64 7.85 -10.56
N ILE A 217 20.83 8.17 -10.04
CA ILE A 217 21.12 9.44 -9.35
C ILE A 217 21.96 10.34 -10.25
N ALA A 218 21.32 11.33 -10.85
CA ALA A 218 21.96 12.39 -11.62
C ALA A 218 22.36 13.53 -10.68
N ALA A 219 23.57 13.43 -10.11
CA ALA A 219 24.02 14.34 -9.04
C ALA A 219 24.19 15.78 -9.51
N ALA A 220 24.67 16.01 -10.76
CA ALA A 220 24.85 17.32 -11.33
C ALA A 220 23.51 18.04 -11.54
N GLU A 221 22.51 17.32 -12.02
CA GLU A 221 21.15 17.78 -12.27
C GLU A 221 20.31 17.83 -10.98
N ARG A 222 20.78 17.17 -9.93
CA ARG A 222 20.06 16.99 -8.66
C ARG A 222 18.70 16.31 -8.87
N GLU A 223 18.74 15.21 -9.60
CA GLU A 223 17.57 14.42 -9.94
C GLU A 223 17.74 12.94 -9.56
N ILE A 224 16.66 12.29 -9.21
CA ILE A 224 16.64 10.86 -8.92
C ILE A 224 15.52 10.20 -9.72
N ALA A 225 15.87 9.19 -10.52
CA ALA A 225 14.96 8.42 -11.33
C ALA A 225 14.48 7.17 -10.56
N PHE A 226 13.18 6.98 -10.45
CA PHE A 226 12.58 5.76 -9.92
C PHE A 226 12.10 4.89 -11.08
N VAL A 227 12.89 3.87 -11.40
CA VAL A 227 12.68 3.00 -12.57
C VAL A 227 12.12 1.65 -12.13
N PRO A 228 11.01 1.18 -12.74
CA PRO A 228 10.50 -0.18 -12.48
C PRO A 228 11.48 -1.24 -12.97
N ARG A 229 11.94 -2.10 -12.06
CA ARG A 229 12.86 -3.22 -12.35
C ARG A 229 12.47 -4.45 -11.51
N VAL A 230 12.91 -5.61 -11.97
CA VAL A 230 12.97 -6.81 -11.13
C VAL A 230 14.23 -6.73 -10.27
N ASN A 231 14.07 -6.78 -8.96
CA ASN A 231 15.15 -6.61 -8.01
C ASN A 231 15.38 -7.88 -7.18
N ALA A 232 16.64 -8.22 -6.92
CA ALA A 232 17.04 -9.39 -6.14
C ALA A 232 16.49 -9.36 -4.70
N ASN A 233 16.25 -8.19 -4.14
CA ASN A 233 15.66 -8.00 -2.81
C ASN A 233 14.13 -7.93 -2.81
N ASN A 234 13.47 -8.30 -3.92
CA ASN A 234 12.03 -8.18 -4.13
C ASN A 234 11.46 -6.76 -3.99
N ALA A 235 12.29 -5.73 -4.04
CA ALA A 235 11.86 -4.34 -4.09
C ALA A 235 11.12 -4.06 -5.42
N ARG A 236 10.01 -3.32 -5.34
CA ARG A 236 9.16 -3.07 -6.50
C ARG A 236 8.74 -1.61 -6.58
N CYS A 237 8.82 -1.06 -7.79
CA CYS A 237 8.18 0.18 -8.14
C CYS A 237 6.69 -0.10 -8.44
N LYS A 238 5.80 0.33 -7.55
CA LYS A 238 4.36 0.05 -7.66
C LYS A 238 3.68 0.84 -8.78
N SER A 239 4.28 1.95 -9.23
CA SER A 239 3.70 2.81 -10.27
C SER A 239 3.69 2.15 -11.66
N GLY A 240 4.58 1.17 -11.91
CA GLY A 240 4.75 0.55 -13.23
C GLY A 240 5.32 1.48 -14.31
N GLN A 241 5.47 2.78 -14.02
CA GLN A 241 6.05 3.78 -14.91
C GLN A 241 7.27 4.43 -14.24
N PRO A 242 8.34 4.68 -15.01
CA PRO A 242 9.47 5.44 -14.51
C PRO A 242 9.08 6.89 -14.26
N ARG A 243 9.74 7.53 -13.30
CA ARG A 243 9.62 8.96 -13.06
C ARG A 243 10.91 9.52 -12.48
N THR A 244 11.20 10.76 -12.80
CA THR A 244 12.31 11.53 -12.25
C THR A 244 11.79 12.56 -11.26
N VAL A 245 12.47 12.70 -10.13
CA VAL A 245 12.10 13.61 -9.05
C VAL A 245 13.29 14.52 -8.75
N PRO A 246 13.12 15.86 -8.82
CA PRO A 246 14.16 16.78 -8.40
C PRO A 246 14.37 16.72 -6.89
N VAL A 247 15.62 16.86 -6.45
CA VAL A 247 16.02 16.79 -5.06
C VAL A 247 16.96 17.94 -4.68
N SER A 248 17.08 18.20 -3.38
CA SER A 248 17.94 19.27 -2.88
C SER A 248 19.43 18.93 -3.01
N ALA A 249 20.26 19.99 -3.10
CA ALA A 249 21.72 19.83 -3.02
C ALA A 249 22.15 19.20 -1.68
N GLY A 250 21.37 19.39 -0.60
CA GLY A 250 21.63 18.76 0.70
C GLY A 250 21.50 17.25 0.67
N LEU A 251 20.49 16.73 -0.02
CA LEU A 251 20.29 15.29 -0.18
C LEU A 251 21.38 14.65 -1.02
N ILE A 252 21.84 15.33 -2.10
CA ILE A 252 22.95 14.86 -2.93
C ILE A 252 24.27 14.84 -2.14
N ARG A 253 24.53 15.87 -1.32
CA ARG A 253 25.71 15.85 -0.42
C ARG A 253 25.65 14.68 0.56
N LEU A 254 24.51 14.46 1.19
CA LEU A 254 24.34 13.33 2.12
C LEU A 254 24.56 11.98 1.42
N TRP A 255 24.13 11.83 0.17
CA TRP A 255 24.47 10.66 -0.64
C TRP A 255 25.96 10.53 -0.89
N GLY A 256 26.64 11.63 -1.24
CA GLY A 256 28.10 11.65 -1.44
C GLY A 256 28.86 11.28 -0.16
N ASP A 257 28.46 11.83 0.98
CA ASP A 257 29.03 11.49 2.29
C ASP A 257 28.85 10.01 2.62
N TYR A 258 27.65 9.48 2.36
CA TYR A 258 27.35 8.07 2.52
C TYR A 258 28.25 7.18 1.64
N LEU A 259 28.42 7.53 0.36
CA LEU A 259 29.29 6.79 -0.55
C LEU A 259 30.75 6.82 -0.09
N HIS A 260 31.23 7.97 0.34
CA HIS A 260 32.61 8.14 0.71
C HIS A 260 32.96 7.50 2.07
N LEU A 261 32.09 7.67 3.07
CA LEU A 261 32.42 7.30 4.46
C LEU A 261 31.95 5.89 4.86
N GLU A 262 30.88 5.36 4.26
CA GLU A 262 30.30 4.07 4.66
C GLU A 262 30.26 3.03 3.54
N TYR A 263 29.89 3.43 2.31
CA TYR A 263 29.78 2.50 1.18
C TYR A 263 31.14 2.00 0.73
N GLY A 264 32.06 2.92 0.52
CA GLY A 264 33.45 2.64 0.16
C GLY A 264 33.61 1.91 -1.17
N GLN A 265 34.35 0.81 -1.17
CA GLN A 265 34.71 0.00 -2.35
C GLN A 265 33.74 -1.18 -2.60
N LEU A 266 32.50 -1.11 -2.13
CA LEU A 266 31.54 -2.19 -2.37
C LEU A 266 31.15 -2.25 -3.85
N ASP A 267 31.24 -3.44 -4.44
CA ASP A 267 30.79 -3.72 -5.80
C ASP A 267 29.32 -4.12 -5.80
N SER A 268 28.45 -3.14 -5.96
CA SER A 268 27.00 -3.35 -6.06
C SER A 268 26.34 -2.21 -6.83
N ASP A 269 25.41 -2.53 -7.70
CA ASP A 269 24.61 -1.52 -8.40
C ASP A 269 23.65 -0.79 -7.46
N TYR A 270 23.26 -1.42 -6.35
CA TYR A 270 22.27 -0.87 -5.43
C TYR A 270 22.83 0.23 -4.55
N VAL A 271 22.07 1.32 -4.43
CA VAL A 271 22.40 2.41 -3.52
C VAL A 271 22.29 1.97 -2.06
N PHE A 272 21.26 1.22 -1.71
CA PHE A 272 21.03 0.76 -0.34
C PHE A 272 21.39 -0.72 -0.19
N VAL A 273 22.48 -0.97 0.52
CA VAL A 273 23.05 -2.30 0.70
C VAL A 273 23.27 -2.63 2.18
N ASN A 274 23.49 -3.91 2.47
CA ASN A 274 23.93 -4.36 3.77
C ASN A 274 25.41 -3.95 3.99
N LEU A 275 25.67 -3.13 4.99
CA LEU A 275 27.01 -2.64 5.33
C LEU A 275 27.62 -3.37 6.53
N PHE A 276 26.82 -3.62 7.56
CA PHE A 276 27.27 -4.04 8.89
C PHE A 276 26.81 -5.43 9.29
N ALA A 277 25.70 -5.92 8.76
CA ALA A 277 25.14 -7.22 9.09
C ALA A 277 24.66 -7.94 7.83
N GLY A 278 24.73 -9.29 7.86
CA GLY A 278 24.40 -10.12 6.70
C GLY A 278 25.49 -10.08 5.62
N PRO A 279 25.21 -10.58 4.43
CA PRO A 279 26.16 -10.49 3.31
C PRO A 279 26.35 -9.04 2.89
N ARG A 280 27.56 -8.51 3.08
CA ARG A 280 27.92 -7.13 2.69
C ARG A 280 27.75 -6.91 1.18
N GLY A 281 27.29 -5.72 0.78
CA GLY A 281 27.07 -5.36 -0.61
C GLY A 281 25.74 -5.90 -1.21
N GLN A 282 25.07 -6.84 -0.56
CA GLN A 282 23.74 -7.24 -1.00
C GLN A 282 22.70 -6.16 -0.75
N ALA A 283 21.75 -6.05 -1.68
CA ALA A 283 20.67 -5.09 -1.60
C ALA A 283 19.88 -5.18 -0.30
N LEU A 284 19.65 -4.03 0.35
CA LEU A 284 18.89 -3.93 1.57
C LEU A 284 17.45 -4.41 1.36
N THR A 285 16.88 -5.11 2.34
CA THR A 285 15.55 -5.73 2.24
C THR A 285 14.48 -4.96 3.01
N TYR A 286 13.20 -5.21 2.69
CA TYR A 286 12.07 -4.66 3.47
C TYR A 286 12.13 -4.97 4.97
N PRO A 287 12.40 -6.22 5.41
CA PRO A 287 12.56 -6.53 6.83
C PRO A 287 13.62 -5.67 7.51
N ALA A 288 14.78 -5.45 6.86
CA ALA A 288 15.85 -4.63 7.42
C ALA A 288 15.40 -3.17 7.66
N VAL A 289 14.62 -2.58 6.74
CA VAL A 289 14.05 -1.24 6.93
C VAL A 289 13.01 -1.21 8.04
N TYR A 290 12.16 -2.24 8.16
CA TYR A 290 11.20 -2.32 9.28
C TYR A 290 11.89 -2.45 10.63
N ASP A 291 12.96 -3.22 10.70
CA ASP A 291 13.77 -3.33 11.91
C ASP A 291 14.49 -2.03 12.26
N LEU A 292 15.01 -1.31 11.26
CA LEU A 292 15.54 0.04 11.42
C LEU A 292 14.49 0.98 12.05
N ILE A 293 13.31 1.06 11.44
CA ILE A 293 12.22 1.91 11.94
C ILE A 293 11.82 1.51 13.36
N ARG A 294 11.79 0.21 13.68
CA ARG A 294 11.49 -0.27 15.02
C ARG A 294 12.53 0.22 16.05
N ARG A 295 13.81 0.16 15.74
CA ARG A 295 14.89 0.69 16.60
C ARG A 295 14.77 2.21 16.77
N LEU A 296 14.54 2.95 15.67
CA LEU A 296 14.42 4.39 15.71
C LEU A 296 13.22 4.86 16.54
N ARG A 297 12.07 4.16 16.50
CA ARG A 297 10.91 4.46 17.35
C ARG A 297 11.25 4.45 18.83
N VAL A 298 12.10 3.50 19.26
CA VAL A 298 12.56 3.42 20.66
C VAL A 298 13.44 4.64 20.98
N LYS A 299 14.35 5.01 20.07
CA LYS A 299 15.26 6.16 20.27
C LYS A 299 14.54 7.50 20.33
N VAL A 300 13.57 7.72 19.43
CA VAL A 300 12.88 9.02 19.36
C VAL A 300 11.68 9.13 20.31
N GLY A 301 11.22 8.02 20.92
CA GLY A 301 10.13 8.01 21.88
C GLY A 301 8.72 8.17 21.30
N PHE A 302 8.57 8.16 19.97
CA PHE A 302 7.25 8.23 19.32
C PHE A 302 7.12 7.25 18.17
N SER A 303 5.86 6.92 17.81
CA SER A 303 5.57 6.00 16.73
C SER A 303 5.58 6.72 15.38
N PHE A 304 6.24 6.12 14.38
CA PHE A 304 6.19 6.54 12.97
C PHE A 304 6.36 5.34 12.06
N GLY A 305 6.15 5.51 10.76
CA GLY A 305 6.36 4.47 9.75
C GLY A 305 6.87 5.06 8.45
N ALA A 306 7.48 4.24 7.62
CA ALA A 306 8.00 4.66 6.31
C ALA A 306 6.95 5.40 5.47
N HIS A 307 5.71 4.95 5.50
CA HIS A 307 4.63 5.58 4.73
C HIS A 307 4.24 6.97 5.25
N TRP A 308 4.52 7.26 6.54
CA TRP A 308 4.26 8.59 7.10
C TRP A 308 5.21 9.65 6.52
N LEU A 309 6.47 9.29 6.22
CA LEU A 309 7.41 10.19 5.55
C LEU A 309 6.87 10.63 4.19
N ARG A 310 6.35 9.68 3.41
CA ARG A 310 5.68 9.98 2.14
C ARG A 310 4.43 10.85 2.30
N HIS A 311 3.59 10.57 3.31
CA HIS A 311 2.44 11.42 3.61
C HIS A 311 2.86 12.83 4.01
N THR A 312 3.94 12.94 4.78
CA THR A 312 4.53 14.22 5.19
C THR A 312 5.03 14.99 3.97
N ALA A 313 5.79 14.34 3.07
CA ALA A 313 6.26 14.94 1.82
C ALA A 313 5.11 15.50 0.99
N ALA A 314 4.09 14.67 0.73
CA ALA A 314 2.93 15.08 -0.05
C ALA A 314 2.14 16.24 0.57
N THR A 315 1.89 16.16 1.88
CA THR A 315 1.16 17.21 2.61
C THR A 315 1.95 18.53 2.62
N ARG A 316 3.29 18.45 2.79
CA ARG A 316 4.16 19.62 2.76
C ARG A 316 4.11 20.29 1.39
N MET A 317 4.33 19.52 0.29
CA MET A 317 4.26 20.06 -1.08
C MET A 317 2.95 20.80 -1.35
N LEU A 318 1.82 20.20 -0.96
CA LEU A 318 0.50 20.82 -1.14
C LEU A 318 0.34 22.08 -0.29
N ARG A 319 0.84 22.10 0.96
CA ARG A 319 0.81 23.28 1.82
C ARG A 319 1.71 24.41 1.34
N ASP A 320 2.81 24.05 0.67
CA ASP A 320 3.74 24.98 0.06
C ASP A 320 3.24 25.47 -1.33
N GLY A 321 2.02 25.10 -1.73
CA GLY A 321 1.36 25.58 -2.94
C GLY A 321 1.73 24.83 -4.22
N VAL A 322 2.41 23.68 -4.12
CA VAL A 322 2.71 22.86 -5.32
C VAL A 322 1.40 22.30 -5.88
N PRO A 323 1.13 22.46 -7.19
CA PRO A 323 -0.10 21.95 -7.81
C PRO A 323 -0.27 20.43 -7.58
N ILE A 324 -1.52 20.02 -7.34
CA ILE A 324 -1.83 18.62 -7.00
C ILE A 324 -1.45 17.64 -8.10
N GLU A 325 -1.47 18.07 -9.35
CA GLU A 325 -1.05 17.31 -10.53
C GLU A 325 0.45 17.00 -10.45
N VAL A 326 1.27 18.01 -10.11
CA VAL A 326 2.72 17.89 -9.94
C VAL A 326 3.03 16.98 -8.74
N VAL A 327 2.33 17.16 -7.62
CA VAL A 327 2.47 16.26 -6.46
C VAL A 327 2.10 14.83 -6.81
N SER A 328 1.03 14.64 -7.60
CA SER A 328 0.62 13.32 -8.07
C SER A 328 1.67 12.63 -8.94
N GLU A 329 2.33 13.39 -9.81
CA GLU A 329 3.42 12.92 -10.68
C GLU A 329 4.66 12.56 -9.85
N ILE A 330 5.13 13.47 -9.00
CA ILE A 330 6.26 13.22 -8.07
C ILE A 330 6.05 11.95 -7.25
N LEU A 331 4.84 11.76 -6.73
CA LEU A 331 4.49 10.58 -5.95
C LEU A 331 4.31 9.31 -6.81
N GLY A 332 4.17 9.40 -8.12
CA GLY A 332 3.85 8.28 -9.00
C GLY A 332 2.48 7.66 -8.67
N HIS A 333 1.45 8.50 -8.56
CA HIS A 333 0.08 8.05 -8.46
C HIS A 333 -0.51 7.89 -9.87
N GLY A 334 -1.11 6.74 -10.16
CA GLY A 334 -1.75 6.47 -11.46
C GLY A 334 -2.97 7.36 -11.75
N SER A 335 -3.39 8.21 -10.82
CA SER A 335 -4.49 9.15 -10.97
C SER A 335 -4.41 10.25 -9.91
N VAL A 336 -4.65 11.50 -10.32
CA VAL A 336 -4.79 12.67 -9.42
C VAL A 336 -5.88 12.45 -8.38
N ALA A 337 -6.93 11.68 -8.71
CA ALA A 337 -7.99 11.33 -7.78
C ALA A 337 -7.49 10.60 -6.52
N ILE A 338 -6.40 9.85 -6.61
CA ILE A 338 -5.77 9.19 -5.46
C ILE A 338 -5.14 10.24 -4.54
N THR A 339 -4.41 11.21 -5.11
CA THR A 339 -3.80 12.32 -4.36
C THR A 339 -4.89 13.16 -3.70
N SER A 340 -5.91 13.53 -4.43
CA SER A 340 -7.05 14.31 -3.92
C SER A 340 -7.82 13.58 -2.81
N ALA A 341 -8.07 12.27 -2.96
CA ALA A 341 -8.79 11.48 -1.96
C ALA A 341 -8.02 11.30 -0.64
N VAL A 342 -6.69 11.32 -0.69
CA VAL A 342 -5.83 11.13 0.48
C VAL A 342 -5.45 12.47 1.10
N TYR A 343 -5.13 13.47 0.28
CA TYR A 343 -4.54 14.75 0.72
C TYR A 343 -5.45 15.97 0.49
N GLY A 344 -6.61 15.80 -0.15
CA GLY A 344 -7.59 16.87 -0.39
C GLY A 344 -8.28 17.43 0.86
N HIS A 345 -7.83 17.01 2.05
CA HIS A 345 -8.29 17.53 3.34
C HIS A 345 -7.42 18.71 3.80
N LEU A 346 -7.25 19.71 2.93
CA LEU A 346 -6.66 20.97 3.35
C LEU A 346 -7.54 21.61 4.42
N THR A 347 -6.90 22.14 5.47
CA THR A 347 -7.63 22.86 6.53
C THR A 347 -8.11 24.21 6.00
N ALA A 348 -9.09 24.83 6.70
CA ALA A 348 -9.50 26.20 6.38
C ALA A 348 -8.31 27.19 6.45
N ALA A 349 -7.32 26.92 7.30
CA ALA A 349 -6.09 27.71 7.39
C ALA A 349 -5.20 27.52 6.15
N ASP A 350 -5.10 26.30 5.62
CA ASP A 350 -4.35 26.03 4.39
C ASP A 350 -5.03 26.71 3.17
N ALA A 351 -6.37 26.65 3.11
CA ALA A 351 -7.14 27.34 2.08
C ALA A 351 -6.97 28.86 2.15
N ARG A 352 -7.01 29.43 3.36
CA ARG A 352 -6.77 30.87 3.58
C ARG A 352 -5.39 31.28 3.08
N ARG A 353 -4.32 30.59 3.47
CA ARG A 353 -2.96 30.88 3.02
C ARG A 353 -2.82 30.82 1.50
N ALA A 354 -3.41 29.82 0.87
CA ALA A 354 -3.40 29.69 -0.60
C ALA A 354 -4.12 30.87 -1.28
N LEU A 355 -5.25 31.31 -0.74
CA LEU A 355 -6.00 32.46 -1.26
C LEU A 355 -5.26 33.78 -1.03
N GLU A 356 -4.61 33.95 0.13
CA GLU A 356 -3.77 35.12 0.42
C GLU A 356 -2.55 35.17 -0.51
N ALA A 357 -1.86 34.03 -0.72
CA ALA A 357 -0.72 33.93 -1.64
C ALA A 357 -1.11 34.20 -3.09
N ALA A 358 -2.32 33.84 -3.49
CA ALA A 358 -2.90 34.11 -4.82
C ALA A 358 -3.43 35.55 -4.95
N GLY A 359 -3.37 36.37 -3.89
CA GLY A 359 -3.93 37.75 -3.92
C GLY A 359 -5.45 37.80 -3.99
N TRP A 360 -6.16 36.70 -3.69
CA TRP A 360 -7.61 36.60 -3.85
C TRP A 360 -8.36 37.64 -3.04
N PHE A 361 -7.87 38.02 -1.85
CA PHE A 361 -8.50 39.00 -0.96
C PHE A 361 -8.09 40.44 -1.25
N THR A 362 -7.04 40.66 -2.07
CA THR A 362 -6.47 41.98 -2.37
C THR A 362 -6.83 42.48 -3.78
N GLY A 363 -7.43 41.62 -4.62
CA GLY A 363 -7.72 41.87 -6.03
C GLY A 363 -9.20 41.96 -6.41
N SER A 364 -10.15 42.09 -5.48
CA SER A 364 -11.55 42.23 -5.84
C SER A 364 -11.83 43.64 -6.37
N GLU A 365 -12.17 43.76 -7.65
CA GLU A 365 -12.65 44.99 -8.26
C GLU A 365 -14.06 45.43 -7.75
N VAL A 366 -14.60 44.67 -6.79
CA VAL A 366 -15.94 44.93 -6.22
C VAL A 366 -15.76 45.41 -4.78
N SER A 367 -16.13 46.62 -4.50
CA SER A 367 -16.25 47.18 -3.13
C SER A 367 -17.61 46.79 -2.55
N TRP A 368 -17.61 46.28 -1.33
CA TRP A 368 -18.82 45.91 -0.57
C TRP A 368 -19.39 47.14 0.16
#